data_ea7d5bbdd643835ae8b839dd9ff47918
#
_entry.id   ea7d5bbdd643835ae8b839dd9ff47918
#
_cell.length_a   1.000
_cell.length_b   1.000
_cell.length_c   1.000
_cell.angle_alpha   90.00
_cell.angle_beta   90.00
_cell.angle_gamma   90.00
#
_symmetry.space_group_name_H-M   'P 1'
#
loop_
_entity.id
_entity.type
_entity.pdbx_description
1 polymer ?
#
loop_
_entity_poly.entity_id
_entity_poly.type
_entity_poly.pdbx_seq_one_letter_code
_entity_poly.pdbx_strand_id
1 'polypeptide(L)'
;CVQHMDNYNLYRFDNMTYEEYQKSGGGNYDGTVTPLMQSIVDHAANNQGIYPCTPDMCAQWVTGIYQAAGAPTIPYGNAIDMWNNYKNTGNTSMENIPPGAIVCGSGYGSMGSIYGHVGIYLGNGMVANNRGYFSVESLEEWCSWQTATCQGHTGWIGWVFPGGVPAN
;
A
#
# COMPACT_ATOMS: atom_id res chain seq x y z
N CYS A 1 17.81 -7.68 7.62
CA CYS A 1 16.76 -7.38 6.64
C CYS A 1 15.82 -6.29 7.15
N VAL A 2 15.19 -6.50 8.30
CA VAL A 2 14.25 -5.51 8.87
C VAL A 2 14.96 -4.19 9.16
N GLN A 3 16.14 -4.25 9.73
CA GLN A 3 16.94 -3.06 10.03
C GLN A 3 17.29 -2.27 8.77
N HIS A 4 17.51 -2.96 7.66
CA HIS A 4 17.78 -2.32 6.40
C HIS A 4 16.56 -1.55 5.88
N MET A 5 15.37 -2.10 6.06
CA MET A 5 14.12 -1.41 5.73
C MET A 5 13.95 -0.11 6.53
N ASP A 6 14.25 -0.16 7.81
CA ASP A 6 14.10 1.01 8.68
C ASP A 6 15.00 2.16 8.23
N ASN A 7 16.19 1.86 7.74
CA ASN A 7 17.11 2.88 7.26
C ASN A 7 16.59 3.61 6.00
N TYR A 8 15.79 2.95 5.17
CA TYR A 8 15.24 3.59 3.98
C TYR A 8 14.20 4.64 4.30
N ASN A 9 13.50 4.52 5.41
CA ASN A 9 12.44 5.46 5.76
C ASN A 9 12.94 6.86 6.08
N LEU A 10 14.19 7.01 6.48
CA LEU A 10 14.73 8.28 6.94
C LEU A 10 14.77 9.36 5.86
N TYR A 11 14.67 8.97 4.60
CA TYR A 11 14.86 9.86 3.47
C TYR A 11 13.62 10.03 2.61
N ARG A 12 12.47 9.55 3.09
CA ARG A 12 11.23 9.67 2.35
C ARG A 12 10.46 10.88 2.82
N PHE A 13 9.90 11.64 1.93
CA PHE A 13 9.03 12.77 2.26
C PHE A 13 9.66 13.90 3.06
N ASP A 14 10.98 13.93 3.17
CA ASP A 14 11.65 14.88 4.06
C ASP A 14 11.31 16.33 3.78
N ASN A 15 11.04 16.68 2.54
CA ASN A 15 10.85 18.05 2.11
C ASN A 15 9.59 18.27 1.29
N MET A 16 8.67 17.30 1.27
CA MET A 16 7.48 17.39 0.43
C MET A 16 6.23 17.04 1.23
N THR A 17 5.26 17.94 1.25
CA THR A 17 3.94 17.64 1.80
C THR A 17 3.14 16.82 0.79
N TYR A 18 2.08 16.16 1.25
CA TYR A 18 1.16 15.46 0.37
C TYR A 18 0.58 16.38 -0.70
N GLU A 19 0.25 17.62 -0.34
CA GLU A 19 -0.29 18.60 -1.29
C GLU A 19 0.72 18.96 -2.38
N GLU A 20 1.98 19.21 -1.99
CA GLU A 20 3.05 19.47 -2.95
C GLU A 20 3.27 18.28 -3.86
N TYR A 21 3.21 17.10 -3.30
CA TYR A 21 3.34 15.86 -4.01
C TYR A 21 2.22 15.68 -5.06
N GLN A 22 0.99 15.94 -4.71
CA GLN A 22 -0.12 15.91 -5.66
C GLN A 22 0.06 16.89 -6.81
N LYS A 23 0.68 18.03 -6.55
CA LYS A 23 0.95 19.06 -7.57
C LYS A 23 2.14 18.76 -8.46
N SER A 24 3.03 17.86 -8.04
CA SER A 24 4.29 17.60 -8.75
C SER A 24 4.14 16.84 -10.07
N GLY A 25 2.95 16.45 -10.40
CA GLY A 25 2.64 15.76 -11.64
C GLY A 25 1.75 14.55 -11.36
N GLY A 26 0.77 14.35 -12.17
CA GLY A 26 -0.16 13.25 -12.01
C GLY A 26 0.54 11.90 -11.95
N GLY A 27 -0.03 10.98 -11.23
CA GLY A 27 0.40 9.59 -11.27
C GLY A 27 0.30 9.03 -12.69
N ASN A 28 0.97 7.93 -12.94
CA ASN A 28 1.00 7.29 -14.26
C ASN A 28 -0.24 6.41 -14.52
N TYR A 29 -1.30 6.60 -13.77
CA TYR A 29 -2.52 5.82 -13.96
C TYR A 29 -3.27 6.30 -15.20
N ASP A 30 -3.53 5.36 -16.13
CA ASP A 30 -4.22 5.68 -17.40
C ASP A 30 -5.72 5.86 -17.25
N GLY A 31 -6.30 5.37 -16.17
CA GLY A 31 -7.73 5.45 -15.95
C GLY A 31 -8.16 6.75 -15.27
N THR A 32 -9.46 6.85 -15.02
CA THR A 32 -10.03 7.96 -14.28
C THR A 32 -9.96 7.70 -12.77
N VAL A 33 -9.50 8.69 -12.01
CA VAL A 33 -9.55 8.63 -10.55
C VAL A 33 -10.96 9.01 -10.10
N THR A 34 -11.69 8.04 -9.59
CA THR A 34 -13.07 8.23 -9.14
C THR A 34 -13.12 8.86 -7.74
N PRO A 35 -14.28 9.38 -7.30
CA PRO A 35 -14.41 9.89 -5.93
C PRO A 35 -14.06 8.89 -4.84
N LEU A 36 -14.39 7.61 -5.01
CA LEU A 36 -14.02 6.58 -4.04
C LEU A 36 -12.50 6.39 -3.97
N MET A 37 -11.85 6.31 -5.13
CA MET A 37 -10.39 6.19 -5.19
C MET A 37 -9.74 7.38 -4.49
N GLN A 38 -10.21 8.59 -4.76
CA GLN A 38 -9.68 9.80 -4.11
C GLN A 38 -9.93 9.79 -2.60
N SER A 39 -11.10 9.33 -2.16
CA SER A 39 -11.40 9.22 -0.72
C SER A 39 -10.44 8.26 -0.02
N ILE A 40 -10.17 7.11 -0.63
CA ILE A 40 -9.21 6.14 -0.07
C ILE A 40 -7.83 6.78 0.03
N VAL A 41 -7.38 7.43 -1.04
CA VAL A 41 -6.08 8.11 -1.07
C VAL A 41 -5.98 9.17 0.02
N ASP A 42 -7.00 10.02 0.15
CA ASP A 42 -6.99 11.11 1.14
C ASP A 42 -6.92 10.57 2.56
N HIS A 43 -7.71 9.54 2.88
CA HIS A 43 -7.67 8.92 4.21
C HIS A 43 -6.34 8.25 4.48
N ALA A 44 -5.77 7.56 3.48
CA ALA A 44 -4.48 6.90 3.64
C ALA A 44 -3.34 7.91 3.82
N ALA A 45 -3.30 8.94 2.98
CA ALA A 45 -2.23 9.94 3.01
C ALA A 45 -2.22 10.72 4.31
N ASN A 46 -3.37 10.96 4.92
CA ASN A 46 -3.50 11.70 6.17
C ASN A 46 -3.60 10.81 7.41
N ASN A 47 -3.44 9.50 7.24
CA ASN A 47 -3.54 8.51 8.33
C ASN A 47 -4.85 8.67 9.11
N GLN A 48 -5.96 8.74 8.39
CA GLN A 48 -7.29 8.99 8.94
C GLN A 48 -8.21 7.78 8.86
N GLY A 49 -7.65 6.58 8.99
CA GLY A 49 -8.43 5.36 9.15
C GLY A 49 -8.99 5.22 10.57
N ILE A 50 -9.85 4.22 10.76
CA ILE A 50 -10.44 3.98 12.09
C ILE A 50 -9.49 3.23 13.04
N TYR A 51 -8.37 2.70 12.54
CA TYR A 51 -7.38 2.01 13.37
C TYR A 51 -6.04 2.74 13.34
N PRO A 52 -5.35 2.83 14.48
CA PRO A 52 -4.05 3.47 14.53
C PRO A 52 -2.96 2.60 13.89
N CYS A 53 -1.81 3.21 13.59
CA CYS A 53 -0.61 2.47 13.23
C CYS A 53 0.01 1.85 14.46
N THR A 54 -0.03 0.53 14.54
CA THR A 54 0.58 -0.24 15.61
C THR A 54 1.39 -1.40 15.03
N PRO A 55 2.39 -1.93 15.77
CA PRO A 55 3.19 -3.03 15.27
C PRO A 55 2.35 -4.24 14.85
N ASP A 56 2.76 -4.90 13.77
CA ASP A 56 2.18 -6.13 13.25
C ASP A 56 0.72 -6.02 12.75
N MET A 57 0.21 -4.81 12.57
CA MET A 57 -1.17 -4.57 12.19
C MET A 57 -1.29 -3.84 10.84
N CYS A 58 -0.42 -4.15 9.89
CA CYS A 58 -0.42 -3.50 8.57
C CYS A 58 -1.75 -3.70 7.83
N ALA A 59 -2.32 -4.89 7.88
CA ALA A 59 -3.58 -5.19 7.22
C ALA A 59 -4.77 -4.54 7.92
N GLN A 60 -4.77 -4.52 9.25
CA GLN A 60 -5.84 -3.85 10.00
C GLN A 60 -5.87 -2.35 9.68
N TRP A 61 -4.70 -1.72 9.53
CA TRP A 61 -4.63 -0.32 9.15
C TRP A 61 -5.28 -0.09 7.78
N VAL A 62 -4.98 -0.94 6.80
CA VAL A 62 -5.59 -0.86 5.46
C VAL A 62 -7.11 -1.05 5.55
N THR A 63 -7.57 -2.05 6.31
CA THR A 63 -9.00 -2.26 6.55
C THR A 63 -9.65 -0.98 7.08
N GLY A 64 -9.04 -0.35 8.07
CA GLY A 64 -9.55 0.87 8.68
C GLY A 64 -9.60 2.05 7.72
N ILE A 65 -8.65 2.17 6.82
CA ILE A 65 -8.67 3.20 5.77
C ILE A 65 -9.86 2.99 4.83
N TYR A 66 -10.06 1.76 4.36
CA TYR A 66 -11.17 1.45 3.45
C TYR A 66 -12.53 1.70 4.13
N GLN A 67 -12.66 1.37 5.41
CA GLN A 67 -13.87 1.64 6.17
C GLN A 67 -14.12 3.15 6.32
N ALA A 68 -13.10 3.91 6.71
CA ALA A 68 -13.21 5.37 6.85
C ALA A 68 -13.54 6.06 5.53
N ALA A 69 -13.01 5.56 4.43
CA ALA A 69 -13.23 6.12 3.09
C ALA A 69 -14.62 5.78 2.52
N GLY A 70 -15.38 4.89 3.16
CA GLY A 70 -16.70 4.50 2.68
C GLY A 70 -16.70 3.49 1.54
N ALA A 71 -15.65 2.67 1.45
CA ALA A 71 -15.57 1.64 0.41
C ALA A 71 -16.69 0.61 0.59
N PRO A 72 -17.35 0.19 -0.50
CA PRO A 72 -18.43 -0.80 -0.41
C PRO A 72 -17.93 -2.21 -0.11
N THR A 73 -16.67 -2.50 -0.45
CA THR A 73 -16.05 -3.80 -0.17
C THR A 73 -14.87 -3.55 0.78
N ILE A 74 -14.94 -4.14 1.96
CA ILE A 74 -13.93 -3.96 3.00
C ILE A 74 -13.03 -5.18 3.03
N PRO A 75 -11.71 -5.01 2.83
CA PRO A 75 -10.79 -6.12 2.95
C PRO A 75 -10.53 -6.44 4.42
N TYR A 76 -10.60 -7.73 4.77
CA TYR A 76 -10.30 -8.23 6.11
C TYR A 76 -9.20 -9.29 6.05
N GLY A 77 -8.68 -9.65 7.21
CA GLY A 77 -7.68 -10.70 7.35
C GLY A 77 -6.25 -10.15 7.36
N ASN A 78 -5.31 -11.06 7.22
CA ASN A 78 -3.89 -10.70 7.10
C ASN A 78 -3.58 -10.21 5.69
N ALA A 79 -2.39 -9.63 5.52
CA ALA A 79 -1.98 -9.13 4.20
C ALA A 79 -2.02 -10.22 3.12
N ILE A 80 -1.55 -11.41 3.45
CA ILE A 80 -1.58 -12.54 2.51
C ILE A 80 -3.01 -12.93 2.11
N ASP A 81 -3.97 -12.80 3.04
CA ASP A 81 -5.38 -13.06 2.75
C ASP A 81 -5.95 -12.02 1.78
N MET A 82 -5.57 -10.77 1.94
CA MET A 82 -6.00 -9.71 1.02
C MET A 82 -5.53 -10.00 -0.40
N TRP A 83 -4.28 -10.44 -0.56
CA TRP A 83 -3.79 -10.86 -1.87
C TRP A 83 -4.58 -12.06 -2.41
N ASN A 84 -4.68 -13.13 -1.64
CA ASN A 84 -5.31 -14.36 -2.10
C ASN A 84 -6.81 -14.17 -2.43
N ASN A 85 -7.50 -13.33 -1.65
CA ASN A 85 -8.93 -13.11 -1.84
C ASN A 85 -9.25 -12.17 -2.99
N TYR A 86 -8.34 -11.25 -3.33
CA TYR A 86 -8.64 -10.18 -4.29
C TYR A 86 -7.69 -10.09 -5.48
N LYS A 87 -6.74 -11.02 -5.62
CA LYS A 87 -5.75 -10.98 -6.71
C LYS A 87 -6.37 -10.96 -8.11
N ASN A 88 -7.58 -11.45 -8.26
CA ASN A 88 -8.31 -11.41 -9.53
C ASN A 88 -8.77 -10.00 -9.91
N THR A 89 -8.72 -9.04 -8.98
CA THR A 89 -9.03 -7.63 -9.24
C THR A 89 -7.81 -6.80 -9.62
N GLY A 90 -6.62 -7.38 -9.53
CA GLY A 90 -5.37 -6.67 -9.69
C GLY A 90 -4.39 -7.32 -10.64
N ASN A 91 -3.12 -7.06 -10.41
CA ASN A 91 -2.04 -7.55 -11.26
C ASN A 91 -0.74 -7.64 -10.45
N THR A 92 0.20 -8.44 -10.95
CA THR A 92 1.57 -8.44 -10.45
C THR A 92 2.43 -7.35 -11.09
N SER A 93 2.00 -6.80 -12.22
CA SER A 93 2.64 -5.62 -12.81
C SER A 93 2.29 -4.38 -12.00
N MET A 94 3.31 -3.62 -11.62
CA MET A 94 3.17 -2.43 -10.79
C MET A 94 3.24 -1.13 -11.61
N GLU A 95 3.06 -1.22 -12.93
CA GLU A 95 3.24 -0.06 -13.81
C GLU A 95 2.04 0.87 -13.89
N ASN A 96 0.84 0.37 -13.68
CA ASN A 96 -0.38 1.16 -13.85
C ASN A 96 -1.35 0.89 -12.70
N ILE A 97 -0.91 1.19 -11.49
CA ILE A 97 -1.70 0.92 -10.29
C ILE A 97 -2.75 2.01 -10.10
N PRO A 98 -4.03 1.66 -9.96
CA PRO A 98 -5.05 2.65 -9.62
C PRO A 98 -4.78 3.28 -8.25
N PRO A 99 -4.81 4.61 -8.12
CA PRO A 99 -4.72 5.24 -6.81
C PRO A 99 -5.82 4.72 -5.87
N GLY A 100 -5.45 4.43 -4.63
CA GLY A 100 -6.35 3.80 -3.66
C GLY A 100 -6.27 2.27 -3.63
N ALA A 101 -5.61 1.65 -4.61
CA ALA A 101 -5.38 0.21 -4.60
C ALA A 101 -4.52 -0.22 -3.42
N ILE A 102 -4.68 -1.46 -3.01
CA ILE A 102 -3.85 -2.08 -1.99
C ILE A 102 -2.64 -2.72 -2.68
N VAL A 103 -1.45 -2.27 -2.33
CA VAL A 103 -0.22 -2.92 -2.76
C VAL A 103 0.11 -4.02 -1.76
N CYS A 104 0.45 -5.18 -2.28
CA CYS A 104 0.68 -6.40 -1.51
C CYS A 104 2.07 -6.93 -1.79
N GLY A 105 2.70 -7.47 -0.77
CA GLY A 105 3.97 -8.16 -0.91
C GLY A 105 4.16 -9.16 0.20
N SER A 106 4.99 -10.16 -0.02
CA SER A 106 5.31 -11.12 1.04
C SER A 106 6.43 -10.61 1.95
N GLY A 107 7.12 -9.55 1.54
CA GLY A 107 8.32 -9.15 2.22
C GLY A 107 9.44 -10.17 2.04
N TYR A 108 10.55 -9.94 2.67
CA TYR A 108 11.66 -10.87 2.71
C TYR A 108 11.76 -11.50 4.10
N GLY A 109 12.30 -12.70 4.14
CA GLY A 109 12.39 -13.45 5.38
C GLY A 109 11.15 -14.29 5.66
N SER A 110 11.24 -15.16 6.65
CA SER A 110 10.22 -16.16 6.93
C SER A 110 8.88 -15.58 7.38
N MET A 111 8.89 -14.51 8.17
CA MET A 111 7.64 -13.90 8.65
C MET A 111 6.87 -13.24 7.52
N GLY A 112 7.55 -12.54 6.62
CA GLY A 112 6.91 -11.96 5.44
C GLY A 112 6.27 -13.01 4.55
N SER A 113 6.91 -14.16 4.39
CA SER A 113 6.38 -15.28 3.62
C SER A 113 5.09 -15.86 4.22
N ILE A 114 4.88 -15.72 5.52
CA ILE A 114 3.70 -16.26 6.20
C ILE A 114 2.54 -15.26 6.17
N TYR A 115 2.77 -14.01 6.53
CA TYR A 115 1.71 -13.02 6.75
C TYR A 115 1.60 -11.97 5.65
N GLY A 116 2.69 -11.71 4.94
CA GLY A 116 2.73 -10.65 3.93
C GLY A 116 2.77 -9.25 4.53
N HIS A 117 2.76 -8.27 3.65
CA HIS A 117 2.66 -6.85 3.98
C HIS A 117 1.80 -6.13 2.96
N VAL A 118 1.06 -5.13 3.40
CA VAL A 118 0.19 -4.32 2.56
C VAL A 118 0.34 -2.85 2.86
N GLY A 119 0.06 -2.04 1.85
CA GLY A 119 -0.06 -0.60 1.96
C GLY A 119 -1.08 -0.10 0.96
N ILE A 120 -1.24 1.21 0.87
CA ILE A 120 -2.16 1.84 -0.08
C ILE A 120 -1.37 2.72 -1.03
N TYR A 121 -1.60 2.50 -2.33
CA TYR A 121 -0.98 3.31 -3.36
C TYR A 121 -1.66 4.67 -3.44
N LEU A 122 -0.88 5.74 -3.29
CA LEU A 122 -1.40 7.11 -3.26
C LEU A 122 -1.48 7.76 -4.66
N GLY A 123 -0.93 7.09 -5.67
CA GLY A 123 -0.64 7.73 -6.94
C GLY A 123 0.76 8.35 -6.94
N ASN A 124 1.21 8.84 -8.09
CA ASN A 124 2.51 9.48 -8.26
C ASN A 124 3.71 8.66 -7.75
N GLY A 125 3.58 7.33 -7.72
CA GLY A 125 4.65 6.46 -7.29
C GLY A 125 4.91 6.42 -5.79
N MET A 126 3.89 6.68 -4.95
CA MET A 126 4.03 6.68 -3.49
C MET A 126 3.08 5.71 -2.81
N VAL A 127 3.55 5.13 -1.72
CA VAL A 127 2.79 4.15 -0.92
C VAL A 127 2.73 4.62 0.53
N ALA A 128 1.53 4.62 1.09
CA ALA A 128 1.32 4.80 2.53
C ALA A 128 1.09 3.45 3.18
N ASN A 129 1.70 3.21 4.33
CA ASN A 129 1.51 1.96 5.05
C ASN A 129 1.83 2.10 6.54
N ASN A 130 1.40 1.08 7.29
CA ASN A 130 1.72 0.92 8.69
C ASN A 130 2.89 -0.07 8.84
N ARG A 131 4.03 0.45 9.25
CA ARG A 131 5.24 -0.34 9.53
C ARG A 131 5.51 -0.44 11.04
N GLY A 132 4.46 -0.41 11.86
CA GLY A 132 4.52 -0.18 13.28
C GLY A 132 4.39 1.30 13.62
N TYR A 133 4.47 2.13 12.62
CA TYR A 133 4.26 3.57 12.61
C TYR A 133 3.83 3.97 11.21
N PHE A 134 3.18 5.11 11.07
CA PHE A 134 2.74 5.61 9.76
C PHE A 134 3.96 5.98 8.91
N SER A 135 4.01 5.47 7.69
CA SER A 135 5.14 5.69 6.79
C SER A 135 4.65 5.85 5.36
N VAL A 136 5.30 6.76 4.63
CA VAL A 136 5.09 6.93 3.19
C VAL A 136 6.43 6.85 2.50
N GLU A 137 6.54 5.98 1.51
CA GLU A 137 7.76 5.81 0.73
C GLU A 137 7.47 5.67 -0.75
N SER A 138 8.50 5.76 -1.58
CA SER A 138 8.32 5.54 -3.01
C SER A 138 7.91 4.09 -3.29
N LEU A 139 7.09 3.91 -4.31
CA LEU A 139 6.70 2.57 -4.77
C LEU A 139 7.93 1.73 -5.14
N GLU A 140 8.91 2.35 -5.78
CA GLU A 140 10.14 1.66 -6.17
C GLU A 140 10.86 1.05 -4.98
N GLU A 141 11.06 1.81 -3.91
CA GLU A 141 11.70 1.29 -2.71
C GLU A 141 10.83 0.30 -1.96
N TRP A 142 9.52 0.58 -1.88
CA TRP A 142 8.59 -0.34 -1.26
C TRP A 142 8.65 -1.71 -1.95
N CYS A 143 8.61 -1.74 -3.28
CA CYS A 143 8.72 -2.98 -4.05
C CYS A 143 10.07 -3.66 -3.85
N SER A 144 11.15 -2.90 -3.78
CA SER A 144 12.49 -3.45 -3.55
C SER A 144 12.58 -4.17 -2.21
N TRP A 145 11.96 -3.61 -1.17
CA TRP A 145 11.91 -4.28 0.13
C TRP A 145 11.13 -5.59 0.06
N GLN A 146 9.99 -5.57 -0.64
CA GLN A 146 9.12 -6.74 -0.70
C GLN A 146 9.73 -7.88 -1.49
N THR A 147 10.53 -7.58 -2.52
CA THR A 147 11.11 -8.58 -3.41
C THR A 147 12.54 -8.97 -3.06
N ALA A 148 13.15 -8.30 -2.08
CA ALA A 148 14.51 -8.63 -1.66
C ALA A 148 14.59 -10.06 -1.11
N THR A 149 15.73 -10.71 -1.35
CA THR A 149 16.00 -12.04 -0.80
C THR A 149 16.67 -11.89 0.56
N CYS A 150 16.13 -12.56 1.55
CA CYS A 150 16.68 -12.58 2.90
C CYS A 150 16.40 -13.93 3.55
N GLN A 151 17.43 -14.53 4.16
CA GLN A 151 17.32 -15.82 4.83
C GLN A 151 16.76 -16.94 3.93
N GLY A 152 17.13 -16.90 2.64
CA GLY A 152 16.68 -17.90 1.67
C GLY A 152 15.26 -17.70 1.14
N HIS A 153 14.58 -16.65 1.52
CA HIS A 153 13.24 -16.31 1.04
C HIS A 153 13.29 -15.08 0.14
N THR A 154 12.70 -15.18 -1.04
CA THR A 154 12.53 -14.08 -1.98
C THR A 154 11.04 -13.71 -1.98
N GLY A 155 10.77 -12.44 -1.76
CA GLY A 155 9.39 -11.95 -1.71
C GLY A 155 8.78 -11.77 -3.10
N TRP A 156 7.50 -11.45 -3.10
CA TRP A 156 6.72 -11.14 -4.30
C TRP A 156 5.90 -9.87 -4.07
N ILE A 157 5.41 -9.29 -5.16
CA ILE A 157 4.58 -8.08 -5.13
C ILE A 157 3.38 -8.22 -6.06
N GLY A 158 2.37 -7.43 -5.81
CA GLY A 158 1.20 -7.26 -6.65
C GLY A 158 0.31 -6.18 -6.06
N TRP A 159 -0.80 -5.90 -6.71
CA TRP A 159 -1.82 -5.01 -6.18
C TRP A 159 -3.19 -5.60 -6.39
N VAL A 160 -4.12 -5.21 -5.55
CA VAL A 160 -5.53 -5.61 -5.61
C VAL A 160 -6.42 -4.38 -5.39
N PHE A 161 -7.67 -4.48 -5.84
CA PHE A 161 -8.68 -3.48 -5.51
C PHE A 161 -9.96 -4.20 -5.11
N PRO A 162 -10.19 -4.42 -3.80
CA PRO A 162 -11.39 -5.13 -3.34
C PRO A 162 -12.67 -4.55 -3.92
N GLY A 163 -13.51 -5.41 -4.50
CA GLY A 163 -14.71 -5.01 -5.20
C GLY A 163 -14.50 -4.63 -6.66
N GLY A 164 -13.26 -4.65 -7.13
CA GLY A 164 -12.88 -4.20 -8.48
C GLY A 164 -12.53 -2.72 -8.52
N VAL A 165 -11.72 -2.34 -9.51
CA VAL A 165 -11.37 -0.92 -9.70
C VAL A 165 -12.64 -0.13 -9.97
N PRO A 166 -12.92 0.93 -9.21
CA PRO A 166 -14.14 1.71 -9.41
C PRO A 166 -14.21 2.32 -10.81
N ALA A 167 -15.36 2.20 -11.44
CA ALA A 167 -15.64 2.78 -12.75
C ALA A 167 -16.76 3.80 -12.58
N ASN A 168 -16.38 5.02 -12.18
CA ASN A 168 -17.37 6.10 -12.01
C ASN A 168 -18.60 5.73 -11.18
#